data_e655735dee852df87e98323ff3b78f44
#
_entry.id   e655735dee852df87e98323ff3b78f44
#
_cell.length_a   1.000
_cell.length_b   1.000
_cell.length_c   1.000
_cell.angle_alpha   90.00
_cell.angle_beta   90.00
_cell.angle_gamma   90.00
#
_symmetry.space_group_name_H-M   'P 1'
#
loop_
_entity.id
_entity.type
_entity.pdbx_description
1 polymer ?
#
loop_
_entity_poly.entity_id
_entity_poly.type
_entity_poly.pdbx_seq_one_letter_code
_entity_poly.pdbx_strand_id
1 'polypeptide(L)'
;AINGNIIRPLLQFSREEILHFAKENNISWREDQSNAATQYLRNKIRHKILPVLKEINPSMLTTFSKTLENLQESAQIITDRIEETSQHVVLKENGVSKFKVAKILELSNPKAYLFQLLKAYNFTEFKDVYNLLHAQSGKHVLSHTHVLLKDRNFLILSERDFSPATDVKFQILANTHEIKNPIHLILEEVTEQSIPNKKSMYVSKESLTFPLIVRKWENGDYFYPAG
;
A
#
# COMPACT_ATOMS: atom_id res chain seq x y z
N ALA A 1 -5.55 -23.78 6.79
CA ALA A 1 -5.12 -22.61 6.03
C ALA A 1 -5.95 -21.39 6.42
N ILE A 2 -5.28 -20.28 6.61
CA ILE A 2 -5.88 -19.00 7.02
C ILE A 2 -5.79 -18.05 5.82
N ASN A 3 -6.88 -17.35 5.52
CA ASN A 3 -6.90 -16.30 4.51
C ASN A 3 -7.77 -15.14 5.01
N GLY A 4 -7.12 -14.10 5.52
CA GLY A 4 -7.79 -13.03 6.25
C GLY A 4 -8.54 -13.59 7.46
N ASN A 5 -9.85 -13.34 7.53
CA ASN A 5 -10.72 -13.81 8.61
C ASN A 5 -11.30 -15.22 8.37
N ILE A 6 -10.89 -15.91 7.29
CA ILE A 6 -11.40 -17.24 6.93
C ILE A 6 -10.39 -18.29 7.35
N ILE A 7 -10.81 -19.21 8.21
CA ILE A 7 -10.04 -20.38 8.65
C ILE A 7 -10.63 -21.63 8.00
N ARG A 8 -9.78 -22.44 7.36
CA ARG A 8 -10.15 -23.70 6.74
C ARG A 8 -9.33 -24.85 7.35
N PRO A 9 -9.73 -25.39 8.50
CA PRO A 9 -8.95 -26.39 9.24
C PRO A 9 -8.81 -27.71 8.49
N LEU A 10 -9.80 -28.13 7.71
CA LEU A 10 -9.82 -29.40 7.01
C LEU A 10 -9.04 -29.42 5.68
N LEU A 11 -8.39 -28.29 5.29
CA LEU A 11 -7.64 -28.22 4.03
C LEU A 11 -6.39 -29.13 3.99
N GLN A 12 -5.88 -29.54 5.13
CA GLN A 12 -4.72 -30.44 5.23
C GLN A 12 -5.08 -31.92 5.04
N PHE A 13 -6.36 -32.28 5.09
CA PHE A 13 -6.84 -33.65 4.93
C PHE A 13 -7.38 -33.88 3.52
N SER A 14 -7.14 -35.08 2.99
CA SER A 14 -7.76 -35.52 1.74
C SER A 14 -9.27 -35.77 1.92
N ARG A 15 -10.02 -35.80 0.80
CA ARG A 15 -11.43 -36.14 0.86
C ARG A 15 -11.66 -37.57 1.36
N GLU A 16 -10.79 -38.48 0.98
CA GLU A 16 -10.83 -39.89 1.43
C GLU A 16 -10.67 -40.01 2.95
N GLU A 17 -9.71 -39.30 3.56
CA GLU A 17 -9.50 -39.26 5.00
C GLU A 17 -10.71 -38.66 5.73
N ILE A 18 -11.27 -37.56 5.22
CA ILE A 18 -12.46 -36.93 5.81
C ILE A 18 -13.67 -37.87 5.77
N LEU A 19 -13.89 -38.56 4.63
CA LEU A 19 -14.99 -39.51 4.48
C LEU A 19 -14.81 -40.74 5.35
N HIS A 20 -13.59 -41.23 5.49
CA HIS A 20 -13.24 -42.36 6.38
C HIS A 20 -13.55 -42.00 7.83
N PHE A 21 -13.05 -40.86 8.30
CA PHE A 21 -13.36 -40.36 9.64
C PHE A 21 -14.85 -40.19 9.90
N ALA A 22 -15.59 -39.63 8.93
CA ALA A 22 -17.03 -39.45 9.07
C ALA A 22 -17.79 -40.77 9.19
N LYS A 23 -17.38 -41.79 8.41
CA LYS A 23 -17.97 -43.15 8.49
C LYS A 23 -17.68 -43.84 9.82
N GLU A 24 -16.43 -43.80 10.28
CA GLU A 24 -16.02 -44.40 11.56
C GLU A 24 -16.74 -43.80 12.76
N ASN A 25 -17.02 -42.49 12.71
CA ASN A 25 -17.68 -41.77 13.79
C ASN A 25 -19.21 -41.61 13.57
N ASN A 26 -19.79 -42.31 12.59
CA ASN A 26 -21.24 -42.26 12.28
C ASN A 26 -21.77 -40.82 12.05
N ILE A 27 -20.93 -39.96 11.50
CA ILE A 27 -21.32 -38.58 11.17
C ILE A 27 -22.10 -38.59 9.86
N SER A 28 -23.34 -38.09 9.88
CA SER A 28 -24.14 -37.92 8.67
C SER A 28 -23.71 -36.64 7.93
N TRP A 29 -23.60 -36.71 6.60
CA TRP A 29 -23.30 -35.55 5.77
C TRP A 29 -24.25 -35.48 4.59
N ARG A 30 -24.35 -34.30 3.98
CA ARG A 30 -25.06 -34.10 2.71
C ARG A 30 -24.03 -33.81 1.62
N GLU A 31 -24.24 -34.42 0.46
CA GLU A 31 -23.47 -34.07 -0.73
C GLU A 31 -24.16 -32.89 -1.44
N ASP A 32 -23.40 -31.85 -1.70
CA ASP A 32 -23.84 -30.71 -2.51
C ASP A 32 -23.79 -31.11 -3.99
N GLN A 33 -24.97 -31.16 -4.63
CA GLN A 33 -25.10 -31.54 -6.03
C GLN A 33 -24.30 -30.63 -6.98
N SER A 34 -24.03 -29.38 -6.60
CA SER A 34 -23.21 -28.47 -7.39
C SER A 34 -21.74 -28.94 -7.50
N ASN A 35 -21.28 -29.80 -6.60
CA ASN A 35 -19.93 -30.37 -6.67
C ASN A 35 -19.72 -31.31 -7.86
N ALA A 36 -20.78 -31.88 -8.42
CA ALA A 36 -20.74 -32.75 -9.61
C ALA A 36 -20.67 -31.95 -10.91
N ALA A 37 -21.07 -30.68 -10.91
CA ALA A 37 -21.15 -29.85 -12.09
C ALA A 37 -19.75 -29.45 -12.60
N THR A 38 -19.38 -29.92 -13.79
CA THR A 38 -18.04 -29.65 -14.41
C THR A 38 -17.96 -28.34 -15.17
N GLN A 39 -19.01 -27.53 -15.18
CA GLN A 39 -19.00 -26.20 -15.82
C GLN A 39 -18.05 -25.20 -15.13
N TYR A 40 -17.78 -25.38 -13.84
CA TYR A 40 -16.82 -24.55 -13.12
C TYR A 40 -15.38 -25.11 -13.29
N LEU A 41 -14.42 -24.23 -13.58
CA LEU A 41 -13.01 -24.59 -13.78
C LEU A 41 -12.46 -25.43 -12.62
N ARG A 42 -12.77 -25.09 -11.40
CA ARG A 42 -12.34 -25.83 -10.21
C ARG A 42 -12.82 -27.28 -10.19
N ASN A 43 -14.08 -27.52 -10.53
CA ASN A 43 -14.65 -28.88 -10.59
C ASN A 43 -14.08 -29.64 -11.78
N LYS A 44 -13.86 -28.98 -12.92
CA LYS A 44 -13.18 -29.58 -14.08
C LYS A 44 -11.78 -30.06 -13.74
N ILE A 45 -11.00 -29.27 -13.02
CA ILE A 45 -9.66 -29.68 -12.54
C ILE A 45 -9.79 -30.88 -11.60
N ARG A 46 -10.68 -30.82 -10.62
CA ARG A 46 -10.88 -31.88 -9.61
C ARG A 46 -11.28 -33.20 -10.23
N HIS A 47 -12.21 -33.21 -11.20
CA HIS A 47 -12.80 -34.43 -11.73
C HIS A 47 -12.08 -34.97 -12.96
N LYS A 48 -11.42 -34.12 -13.76
CA LYS A 48 -10.81 -34.54 -15.04
C LYS A 48 -9.27 -34.50 -15.03
N ILE A 49 -8.65 -33.60 -14.28
CA ILE A 49 -7.20 -33.41 -14.31
C ILE A 49 -6.52 -34.10 -13.15
N LEU A 50 -6.99 -33.88 -11.93
CA LEU A 50 -6.36 -34.48 -10.74
C LEU A 50 -6.32 -36.01 -10.75
N PRO A 51 -7.36 -36.77 -11.20
CA PRO A 51 -7.28 -38.21 -11.28
C PRO A 51 -6.16 -38.69 -12.19
N VAL A 52 -6.03 -38.06 -13.38
CA VAL A 52 -4.97 -38.41 -14.35
C VAL A 52 -3.58 -38.12 -13.77
N LEU A 53 -3.41 -36.98 -13.09
CA LEU A 53 -2.13 -36.66 -12.46
C LEU A 53 -1.79 -37.63 -11.32
N LYS A 54 -2.77 -38.10 -10.54
CA LYS A 54 -2.59 -39.12 -9.49
C LYS A 54 -2.21 -40.49 -10.09
N GLU A 55 -2.77 -40.84 -11.25
CA GLU A 55 -2.43 -42.06 -11.97
C GLU A 55 -0.99 -42.06 -12.47
N ILE A 56 -0.56 -40.92 -13.07
CA ILE A 56 0.82 -40.74 -13.57
C ILE A 56 1.82 -40.70 -12.41
N ASN A 57 1.47 -40.05 -11.31
CA ASN A 57 2.32 -39.91 -10.12
C ASN A 57 1.51 -40.12 -8.83
N PRO A 58 1.45 -41.35 -8.32
CA PRO A 58 0.72 -41.67 -7.10
C PRO A 58 1.18 -40.88 -5.87
N SER A 59 2.46 -40.49 -5.80
CA SER A 59 3.02 -39.66 -4.72
C SER A 59 2.86 -38.15 -4.91
N MET A 60 2.15 -37.71 -5.96
CA MET A 60 2.02 -36.30 -6.30
C MET A 60 1.55 -35.42 -5.14
N LEU A 61 0.52 -35.84 -4.40
CA LEU A 61 -0.02 -35.05 -3.28
C LEU A 61 1.00 -34.90 -2.14
N THR A 62 1.70 -35.97 -1.81
CA THR A 62 2.75 -35.95 -0.75
C THR A 62 3.91 -35.06 -1.18
N THR A 63 4.37 -35.20 -2.44
CA THR A 63 5.45 -34.37 -2.97
C THR A 63 5.04 -32.88 -3.01
N PHE A 64 3.79 -32.60 -3.39
CA PHE A 64 3.28 -31.24 -3.45
C PHE A 64 3.16 -30.63 -2.04
N SER A 65 2.67 -31.41 -1.05
CA SER A 65 2.62 -30.95 0.35
C SER A 65 4.01 -30.59 0.86
N LYS A 66 5.01 -31.44 0.61
CA LYS A 66 6.39 -31.16 1.01
C LYS A 66 6.97 -29.92 0.32
N THR A 67 6.64 -29.72 -0.96
CA THR A 67 7.04 -28.50 -1.67
C THR A 67 6.40 -27.26 -1.04
N LEU A 68 5.11 -27.32 -0.66
CA LEU A 68 4.43 -26.22 0.02
C LEU A 68 5.04 -25.94 1.39
N GLU A 69 5.39 -26.95 2.17
CA GLU A 69 6.10 -26.80 3.45
C GLU A 69 7.43 -26.06 3.25
N ASN A 70 8.27 -26.53 2.33
CA ASN A 70 9.55 -25.88 2.02
C ASN A 70 9.39 -24.41 1.57
N LEU A 71 8.33 -24.12 0.78
CA LEU A 71 8.03 -22.75 0.37
C LEU A 71 7.55 -21.88 1.55
N GLN A 72 6.78 -22.45 2.48
CA GLN A 72 6.34 -21.75 3.69
C GLN A 72 7.52 -21.43 4.61
N GLU A 73 8.42 -22.39 4.83
CA GLU A 73 9.64 -22.17 5.60
C GLU A 73 10.53 -21.10 4.95
N SER A 74 10.71 -21.15 3.63
CA SER A 74 11.44 -20.13 2.88
C SER A 74 10.79 -18.75 3.01
N ALA A 75 9.45 -18.68 2.94
CA ALA A 75 8.70 -17.44 3.11
C ALA A 75 8.86 -16.88 4.52
N GLN A 76 8.97 -17.73 5.55
CA GLN A 76 9.23 -17.30 6.93
C GLN A 76 10.61 -16.63 7.03
N ILE A 77 11.65 -17.27 6.51
CA ILE A 77 13.02 -16.71 6.51
C ILE A 77 13.04 -15.34 5.80
N ILE A 78 12.33 -15.22 4.69
CA ILE A 78 12.19 -13.93 3.99
C ILE A 78 11.50 -12.89 4.88
N THR A 79 10.44 -13.27 5.57
CA THR A 79 9.69 -12.36 6.46
C THR A 79 10.58 -11.85 7.58
N ASP A 80 11.28 -12.75 8.28
CA ASP A 80 12.19 -12.41 9.38
C ASP A 80 13.29 -11.45 8.89
N ARG A 81 13.86 -11.72 7.71
CA ARG A 81 14.88 -10.85 7.12
C ARG A 81 14.34 -9.48 6.72
N ILE A 82 13.12 -9.41 6.23
CA ILE A 82 12.47 -8.13 5.87
C ILE A 82 12.14 -7.33 7.12
N GLU A 83 11.68 -7.96 8.20
CA GLU A 83 11.42 -7.30 9.47
C GLU A 83 12.71 -6.69 10.04
N GLU A 84 13.80 -7.46 10.10
CA GLU A 84 15.11 -6.95 10.51
C GLU A 84 15.55 -5.76 9.63
N THR A 85 15.49 -5.92 8.32
CA THR A 85 15.87 -4.86 7.37
C THR A 85 15.03 -3.61 7.57
N SER A 86 13.72 -3.76 7.80
CA SER A 86 12.79 -2.64 7.96
C SER A 86 13.17 -1.74 9.14
N GLN A 87 13.70 -2.28 10.23
CA GLN A 87 14.17 -1.50 11.39
C GLN A 87 15.28 -0.50 11.03
N HIS A 88 16.10 -0.83 10.05
CA HIS A 88 17.23 0.02 9.61
C HIS A 88 16.87 0.95 8.45
N VAL A 89 15.94 0.53 7.61
CA VAL A 89 15.58 1.20 6.36
C VAL A 89 14.38 2.13 6.51
N VAL A 90 13.42 1.80 7.39
CA VAL A 90 12.15 2.50 7.51
C VAL A 90 12.08 3.31 8.79
N LEU A 91 11.64 4.57 8.66
CA LEU A 91 11.26 5.44 9.78
C LEU A 91 9.75 5.61 9.74
N LYS A 92 9.08 5.42 10.89
CA LYS A 92 7.65 5.66 11.02
C LYS A 92 7.43 6.90 11.88
N GLU A 93 6.82 7.92 11.30
CA GLU A 93 6.54 9.20 11.97
C GLU A 93 5.15 9.70 11.57
N ASN A 94 4.31 10.01 12.54
CA ASN A 94 2.97 10.61 12.32
C ASN A 94 2.10 9.88 11.27
N GLY A 95 2.08 8.55 11.29
CA GLY A 95 1.31 7.74 10.33
C GLY A 95 1.93 7.63 8.94
N VAL A 96 3.09 8.23 8.70
CA VAL A 96 3.81 8.18 7.43
C VAL A 96 5.02 7.28 7.57
N SER A 97 5.29 6.45 6.56
CA SER A 97 6.49 5.61 6.49
C SER A 97 7.50 6.23 5.53
N LYS A 98 8.71 6.50 6.02
CA LYS A 98 9.82 7.05 5.23
C LYS A 98 10.89 5.98 5.02
N PHE A 99 11.19 5.65 3.77
CA PHE A 99 12.20 4.66 3.40
C PHE A 99 13.49 5.37 3.00
N LYS A 100 14.61 5.04 3.66
CA LYS A 100 15.94 5.63 3.39
C LYS A 100 16.50 5.06 2.08
N VAL A 101 16.53 5.87 1.02
CA VAL A 101 16.96 5.44 -0.32
C VAL A 101 18.38 4.88 -0.32
N ALA A 102 19.33 5.56 0.32
CA ALA A 102 20.72 5.10 0.39
C ALA A 102 20.82 3.71 1.04
N LYS A 103 20.06 3.47 2.14
CA LYS A 103 20.08 2.18 2.82
C LYS A 103 19.45 1.06 2.00
N ILE A 104 18.46 1.37 1.18
CA ILE A 104 17.90 0.39 0.25
C ILE A 104 18.91 0.03 -0.84
N LEU A 105 19.62 1.02 -1.38
CA LEU A 105 20.61 0.80 -2.44
C LEU A 105 21.85 0.04 -1.97
N GLU A 106 22.17 0.07 -0.67
CA GLU A 106 23.26 -0.72 -0.06
C GLU A 106 22.92 -2.22 0.08
N LEU A 107 21.63 -2.60 -0.06
CA LEU A 107 21.20 -4.01 0.09
C LEU A 107 21.68 -4.85 -1.11
N SER A 108 21.86 -6.15 -0.88
CA SER A 108 22.34 -7.09 -1.91
C SER A 108 21.43 -7.18 -3.14
N ASN A 109 20.13 -6.97 -2.96
CA ASN A 109 19.14 -6.94 -4.04
C ASN A 109 18.07 -5.86 -3.74
N PRO A 110 18.36 -4.58 -4.00
CA PRO A 110 17.49 -3.45 -3.67
C PRO A 110 16.05 -3.61 -4.19
N LYS A 111 15.92 -4.15 -5.41
CA LYS A 111 14.63 -4.36 -6.06
C LYS A 111 13.76 -5.38 -5.30
N ALA A 112 14.35 -6.51 -4.90
CA ALA A 112 13.62 -7.55 -4.18
C ALA A 112 13.23 -7.09 -2.77
N TYR A 113 14.13 -6.42 -2.06
CA TYR A 113 13.82 -5.87 -0.74
C TYR A 113 12.75 -4.79 -0.80
N LEU A 114 12.83 -3.86 -1.74
CA LEU A 114 11.81 -2.82 -1.93
C LEU A 114 10.45 -3.43 -2.24
N PHE A 115 10.42 -4.49 -3.08
CA PHE A 115 9.20 -5.24 -3.36
C PHE A 115 8.60 -5.82 -2.08
N GLN A 116 9.39 -6.51 -1.29
CA GLN A 116 8.92 -7.13 -0.05
C GLN A 116 8.43 -6.09 0.99
N LEU A 117 9.13 -4.97 1.12
CA LEU A 117 8.75 -3.87 2.01
C LEU A 117 7.44 -3.20 1.60
N LEU A 118 7.12 -3.20 0.30
CA LEU A 118 5.96 -2.49 -0.24
C LEU A 118 4.82 -3.40 -0.70
N LYS A 119 4.97 -4.73 -0.65
CA LYS A 119 3.98 -5.69 -1.18
C LYS A 119 2.58 -5.55 -0.58
N ALA A 120 2.48 -5.12 0.68
CA ALA A 120 1.20 -4.92 1.38
C ALA A 120 0.41 -3.71 0.89
N TYR A 121 1.04 -2.80 0.14
CA TYR A 121 0.44 -1.54 -0.28
C TYR A 121 -0.09 -1.53 -1.72
N ASN A 122 -0.16 -2.71 -2.35
CA ASN A 122 -0.83 -2.97 -3.64
C ASN A 122 -0.35 -2.12 -4.82
N PHE A 123 0.96 -1.84 -4.92
CA PHE A 123 1.53 -1.23 -6.10
C PHE A 123 1.59 -2.25 -7.24
N THR A 124 1.01 -1.95 -8.41
CA THR A 124 0.99 -2.81 -9.60
C THR A 124 2.19 -2.57 -10.51
N GLU A 125 2.56 -1.32 -10.74
CA GLU A 125 3.66 -0.91 -11.62
C GLU A 125 4.98 -0.90 -10.86
N PHE A 126 5.47 -2.08 -10.48
CA PHE A 126 6.63 -2.20 -9.61
C PHE A 126 7.94 -1.73 -10.27
N LYS A 127 8.01 -1.69 -11.59
CA LYS A 127 9.13 -1.08 -12.31
C LYS A 127 9.25 0.42 -11.99
N ASP A 128 8.13 1.12 -11.95
CA ASP A 128 8.11 2.55 -11.66
C ASP A 128 8.41 2.83 -10.19
N VAL A 129 7.92 1.96 -9.29
CA VAL A 129 8.29 2.01 -7.87
C VAL A 129 9.81 1.89 -7.68
N TYR A 130 10.46 0.95 -8.36
CA TYR A 130 11.90 0.79 -8.30
C TYR A 130 12.65 2.00 -8.90
N ASN A 131 12.16 2.53 -10.02
CA ASN A 131 12.74 3.70 -10.67
C ASN A 131 12.70 4.96 -9.78
N LEU A 132 11.76 5.06 -8.83
CA LEU A 132 11.71 6.17 -7.88
C LEU A 132 12.98 6.28 -7.02
N LEU A 133 13.73 5.20 -6.79
CA LEU A 133 14.99 5.27 -6.05
C LEU A 133 15.98 6.25 -6.69
N HIS A 134 15.96 6.35 -8.02
CA HIS A 134 16.84 7.19 -8.83
C HIS A 134 16.18 8.45 -9.39
N ALA A 135 14.89 8.64 -9.11
CA ALA A 135 14.12 9.77 -9.63
C ALA A 135 14.44 11.08 -8.90
N GLN A 136 14.10 12.19 -9.53
CA GLN A 136 14.13 13.53 -8.90
C GLN A 136 13.04 13.63 -7.83
N SER A 137 13.28 14.47 -6.82
CA SER A 137 12.26 14.83 -5.81
C SER A 137 10.98 15.33 -6.48
N GLY A 138 9.83 14.96 -5.90
CA GLY A 138 8.50 15.28 -6.40
C GLY A 138 7.89 14.22 -7.31
N LYS A 139 8.67 13.27 -7.84
CA LYS A 139 8.11 12.13 -8.59
C LYS A 139 7.41 11.17 -7.63
N HIS A 140 6.30 10.59 -8.08
CA HIS A 140 5.51 9.68 -7.26
C HIS A 140 4.90 8.55 -8.09
N VAL A 141 4.54 7.47 -7.41
CA VAL A 141 3.77 6.33 -7.95
C VAL A 141 2.56 6.12 -7.05
N LEU A 142 1.42 5.81 -7.67
CA LEU A 142 0.15 5.61 -6.98
C LEU A 142 -0.18 4.12 -6.95
N SER A 143 -0.67 3.64 -5.81
CA SER A 143 -1.45 2.40 -5.74
C SER A 143 -2.93 2.73 -5.56
N HIS A 144 -3.75 1.69 -5.44
CA HIS A 144 -5.16 1.91 -5.12
C HIS A 144 -5.35 2.59 -3.75
N THR A 145 -4.49 2.31 -2.79
CA THR A 145 -4.64 2.75 -1.39
C THR A 145 -3.59 3.74 -0.92
N HIS A 146 -2.44 3.83 -1.59
CA HIS A 146 -1.30 4.61 -1.13
C HIS A 146 -0.63 5.42 -2.24
N VAL A 147 0.13 6.43 -1.80
CA VAL A 147 1.05 7.23 -2.63
C VAL A 147 2.47 6.96 -2.14
N LEU A 148 3.38 6.68 -3.05
CA LEU A 148 4.81 6.62 -2.78
C LEU A 148 5.50 7.80 -3.48
N LEU A 149 5.95 8.76 -2.70
CA LEU A 149 6.57 10.00 -3.16
C LEU A 149 8.09 9.94 -2.98
N LYS A 150 8.86 10.32 -3.99
CA LYS A 150 10.30 10.61 -3.85
C LYS A 150 10.50 12.00 -3.26
N ASP A 151 11.14 12.06 -2.10
CA ASP A 151 11.57 13.32 -1.50
C ASP A 151 13.03 13.23 -1.06
N ARG A 152 13.92 13.89 -1.79
CA ARG A 152 15.37 13.91 -1.52
C ARG A 152 15.92 12.50 -1.27
N ASN A 153 16.29 12.21 -0.02
CA ASN A 153 16.92 10.95 0.39
C ASN A 153 15.91 9.87 0.82
N PHE A 154 14.60 10.14 0.67
CA PHE A 154 13.55 9.25 1.13
C PHE A 154 12.54 8.91 0.03
N LEU A 155 11.94 7.72 0.14
CA LEU A 155 10.63 7.45 -0.41
C LEU A 155 9.62 7.57 0.73
N ILE A 156 8.61 8.40 0.56
CA ILE A 156 7.57 8.67 1.55
C ILE A 156 6.31 7.96 1.14
N LEU A 157 5.86 7.02 1.98
CA LEU A 157 4.62 6.28 1.80
C LEU A 157 3.55 6.88 2.70
N SER A 158 2.45 7.30 2.10
CA SER A 158 1.26 7.79 2.80
C SER A 158 0.01 7.16 2.22
N GLU A 159 -1.05 7.09 3.02
CA GLU A 159 -2.36 6.72 2.51
C GLU A 159 -2.83 7.72 1.45
N ARG A 160 -3.53 7.19 0.45
CA ARG A 160 -4.16 8.02 -0.55
C ARG A 160 -5.44 8.60 0.04
N ASP A 161 -5.48 9.91 0.16
CA ASP A 161 -6.69 10.61 0.56
C ASP A 161 -7.73 10.51 -0.58
N PHE A 162 -8.71 9.64 -0.39
CA PHE A 162 -9.86 9.50 -1.29
C PHE A 162 -10.99 10.47 -0.94
N SER A 163 -10.78 11.35 0.03
CA SER A 163 -11.74 12.43 0.23
C SER A 163 -11.94 13.06 -1.15
N PRO A 164 -13.18 13.08 -1.70
CA PRO A 164 -13.43 13.85 -2.91
C PRO A 164 -12.80 15.21 -2.62
N ALA A 165 -12.02 15.70 -3.57
CA ALA A 165 -11.52 17.05 -3.47
C ALA A 165 -12.77 17.92 -3.33
N THR A 166 -13.22 18.08 -2.10
CA THR A 166 -14.18 19.13 -1.83
C THR A 166 -13.42 20.35 -2.25
N ASP A 167 -13.84 20.95 -3.35
CA ASP A 167 -13.44 22.27 -3.83
C ASP A 167 -13.83 23.32 -2.79
N VAL A 168 -13.36 23.11 -1.56
CA VAL A 168 -13.63 24.01 -0.47
C VAL A 168 -12.70 25.19 -0.67
N LYS A 169 -13.21 26.15 -1.42
CA LYS A 169 -12.62 27.47 -1.57
C LYS A 169 -13.05 28.30 -0.37
N PHE A 170 -12.12 28.61 0.51
CA PHE A 170 -12.38 29.50 1.62
C PHE A 170 -12.12 30.93 1.16
N GLN A 171 -13.09 31.82 1.38
CA GLN A 171 -12.94 33.24 1.07
C GLN A 171 -12.49 34.00 2.30
N ILE A 172 -11.47 34.81 2.12
CA ILE A 172 -10.97 35.75 3.13
C ILE A 172 -11.46 37.15 2.73
N LEU A 173 -12.27 37.76 3.59
CA LEU A 173 -12.75 39.11 3.38
C LEU A 173 -11.71 40.12 3.88
N ALA A 174 -11.78 41.34 3.39
CA ALA A 174 -10.83 42.42 3.68
C ALA A 174 -10.69 42.77 5.19
N ASN A 175 -11.70 42.43 5.98
CA ASN A 175 -11.74 42.68 7.43
C ASN A 175 -11.44 41.42 8.26
N THR A 176 -10.95 40.36 7.66
CA THR A 176 -10.61 39.09 8.35
C THR A 176 -9.19 39.24 8.90
N HIS A 177 -9.02 39.05 10.22
CA HIS A 177 -7.70 39.09 10.87
C HIS A 177 -7.15 37.71 11.21
N GLU A 178 -8.01 36.69 11.38
CA GLU A 178 -7.61 35.33 11.73
C GLU A 178 -8.49 34.32 11.03
N ILE A 179 -7.88 33.22 10.56
CA ILE A 179 -8.55 32.02 10.03
C ILE A 179 -7.97 30.83 10.73
N LYS A 180 -8.84 29.92 11.21
CA LYS A 180 -8.42 28.67 11.91
C LYS A 180 -8.51 27.43 11.02
N ASN A 181 -9.34 27.45 10.00
CA ASN A 181 -9.55 26.35 9.04
C ASN A 181 -9.57 26.92 7.60
N PRO A 182 -8.98 26.24 6.61
CA PRO A 182 -8.28 24.93 6.63
C PRO A 182 -6.85 24.99 7.16
N ILE A 183 -6.30 26.17 7.31
CA ILE A 183 -4.98 26.46 7.90
C ILE A 183 -5.12 27.63 8.86
N HIS A 184 -4.32 27.63 9.92
CA HIS A 184 -4.29 28.75 10.84
C HIS A 184 -3.44 29.88 10.22
N LEU A 185 -4.10 30.96 9.83
CA LEU A 185 -3.48 32.17 9.26
C LEU A 185 -3.89 33.38 10.10
N ILE A 186 -2.92 34.23 10.39
CA ILE A 186 -3.10 35.54 10.99
C ILE A 186 -2.69 36.56 9.95
N LEU A 187 -3.56 37.54 9.68
CA LEU A 187 -3.33 38.62 8.72
C LEU A 187 -3.17 39.92 9.51
N GLU A 188 -1.99 40.50 9.40
CA GLU A 188 -1.65 41.75 10.08
C GLU A 188 -1.07 42.75 9.08
N GLU A 189 -1.40 44.04 9.27
CA GLU A 189 -0.76 45.13 8.53
C GLU A 189 0.53 45.52 9.26
N VAL A 190 1.64 45.53 8.55
CA VAL A 190 2.95 45.93 9.08
C VAL A 190 3.50 47.06 8.25
N THR A 191 4.08 48.05 8.90
CA THR A 191 4.74 49.19 8.24
C THR A 191 6.20 48.92 7.93
N GLU A 192 6.83 48.03 8.64
CA GLU A 192 8.21 47.63 8.44
C GLU A 192 8.31 46.09 8.32
N GLN A 193 9.11 45.64 7.35
CA GLN A 193 9.40 44.21 7.20
C GLN A 193 10.37 43.78 8.29
N SER A 194 9.94 42.91 9.19
CA SER A 194 10.86 42.19 10.06
C SER A 194 11.58 41.08 9.29
N ILE A 195 12.68 40.56 9.86
CA ILE A 195 13.46 39.48 9.22
C ILE A 195 12.53 38.32 8.84
N PRO A 196 12.51 37.91 7.56
CA PRO A 196 11.62 36.84 7.14
C PRO A 196 11.90 35.55 7.91
N ASN A 197 10.87 34.97 8.49
CA ASN A 197 10.95 33.63 9.07
C ASN A 197 10.18 32.63 8.21
N LYS A 198 10.44 31.33 8.42
CA LYS A 198 9.79 30.26 7.63
C LYS A 198 8.25 30.18 7.79
N LYS A 199 7.68 30.98 8.70
CA LYS A 199 6.24 30.97 9.03
C LYS A 199 5.53 32.26 8.62
N SER A 200 6.25 33.24 8.11
CA SER A 200 5.69 34.54 7.72
C SER A 200 5.94 34.84 6.24
N MET A 201 4.95 35.40 5.58
CA MET A 201 5.04 35.89 4.20
C MET A 201 4.51 37.31 4.16
N TYR A 202 5.26 38.19 3.49
CA TYR A 202 4.88 39.60 3.29
C TYR A 202 4.33 39.78 1.87
N VAL A 203 3.21 40.45 1.77
CA VAL A 203 2.54 40.75 0.50
C VAL A 203 2.16 42.21 0.47
N SER A 204 2.36 42.89 -0.67
CA SER A 204 1.91 44.28 -0.81
C SER A 204 0.40 44.36 -0.70
N LYS A 205 -0.10 45.20 0.22
CA LYS A 205 -1.53 45.44 0.41
C LYS A 205 -2.23 45.93 -0.86
N GLU A 206 -1.56 46.76 -1.64
CA GLU A 206 -2.09 47.34 -2.88
C GLU A 206 -2.28 46.28 -3.98
N SER A 207 -1.55 45.16 -3.89
CA SER A 207 -1.66 44.04 -4.84
C SER A 207 -2.78 43.06 -4.49
N LEU A 208 -3.41 43.19 -3.32
CA LEU A 208 -4.44 42.28 -2.88
C LEU A 208 -5.82 42.71 -3.38
N THR A 209 -6.49 41.79 -4.07
CA THR A 209 -7.89 41.94 -4.47
C THR A 209 -8.76 41.01 -3.64
N PHE A 210 -9.62 41.56 -2.82
CA PHE A 210 -10.52 40.77 -1.97
C PHE A 210 -11.83 40.40 -2.70
N PRO A 211 -12.45 39.23 -2.40
CA PRO A 211 -12.01 38.22 -1.39
C PRO A 211 -10.79 37.46 -1.89
N LEU A 212 -9.84 37.16 -0.97
CA LEU A 212 -8.77 36.20 -1.26
C LEU A 212 -9.33 34.78 -1.16
N ILE A 213 -8.79 33.88 -1.95
CA ILE A 213 -9.24 32.48 -1.99
C ILE A 213 -8.14 31.57 -1.47
N VAL A 214 -8.45 30.82 -0.40
CA VAL A 214 -7.62 29.71 0.07
C VAL A 214 -8.19 28.42 -0.51
N ARG A 215 -7.40 27.70 -1.28
CA ARG A 215 -7.75 26.41 -1.89
C ARG A 215 -6.53 25.50 -1.99
N LYS A 216 -6.74 24.22 -2.25
CA LYS A 216 -5.64 23.32 -2.61
C LYS A 216 -5.01 23.79 -3.92
N TRP A 217 -3.71 23.53 -4.06
CA TRP A 217 -2.98 23.78 -5.29
C TRP A 217 -3.58 22.96 -6.45
N GLU A 218 -3.75 23.60 -7.60
CA GLU A 218 -4.23 23.00 -8.82
C GLU A 218 -3.13 22.97 -9.89
N ASN A 219 -3.22 22.01 -10.80
CA ASN A 219 -2.23 21.92 -11.88
C ASN A 219 -2.34 23.17 -12.79
N GLY A 220 -1.23 23.88 -12.94
CA GLY A 220 -1.19 25.15 -13.67
C GLY A 220 -1.09 26.37 -12.75
N ASP A 221 -1.18 26.21 -11.45
CA ASP A 221 -0.91 27.31 -10.51
C ASP A 221 0.57 27.70 -10.54
N TYR A 222 0.80 28.99 -10.55
CA TYR A 222 2.14 29.56 -10.48
C TYR A 222 2.12 30.86 -9.65
N PHE A 223 3.25 31.22 -9.14
CA PHE A 223 3.44 32.50 -8.49
C PHE A 223 4.78 33.11 -8.94
N TYR A 224 4.83 34.45 -8.96
CA TYR A 224 6.06 35.19 -9.19
C TYR A 224 6.61 35.59 -7.81
N PRO A 225 7.76 35.03 -7.37
CA PRO A 225 8.39 35.51 -6.15
C PRO A 225 8.84 36.94 -6.38
N ALA A 226 8.58 37.82 -5.40
CA ALA A 226 9.19 39.16 -5.37
C ALA A 226 10.72 38.93 -5.21
N GLY A 227 11.49 39.49 -6.15
CA GLY A 227 12.95 39.40 -6.16
C GLY A 227 13.62 40.14 -5.00
#